data_86fb6b22fd90677947c59f073caa1e54
#
_entry.id   86fb6b22fd90677947c59f073caa1e54
#
_cell.length_a   1.000
_cell.length_b   1.000
_cell.length_c   1.000
_cell.angle_alpha   90.00
_cell.angle_beta   90.00
_cell.angle_gamma   90.00
#
_symmetry.space_group_name_H-M   'P 1'
#
loop_
_entity.id
_entity.type
_entity.pdbx_description
1 polymer ?
#
loop_
_entity_poly.entity_id
_entity_poly.type
_entity_poly.pdbx_seq_one_letter_code
_entity_poly.pdbx_strand_id
1 'polypeptide(L)'
;APVVRGIAKSNATVIIRQNGYVIYQSAVPQGAFEITDLNTASTGGDLDVTIKEEDGSEQRFTQPYASLAILKREGLTDVDVSVGELRDEDGFTPDVLQAQILHGFSHGITLYGGMQAAENYGSAALGVGKDLGALGAISFDVTHARANFSHDDTETGQSYRFLYSKLFDDTDTSLRLVGYRYSTEGYYTTQ
;
A
#
# COMPACT_ATOMS: atom_id res chain seq x y z
N ALA A 1 -11.68 -1.56 -0.81
CA ALA A 1 -10.79 -1.80 0.32
C ALA A 1 -10.24 -3.23 0.19
N PRO A 2 -8.99 -3.48 0.56
CA PRO A 2 -8.45 -4.83 0.58
C PRO A 2 -9.17 -5.67 1.65
N VAL A 3 -9.31 -6.95 1.38
CA VAL A 3 -9.87 -7.90 2.33
C VAL A 3 -8.77 -8.85 2.76
N VAL A 4 -8.49 -8.90 4.05
CA VAL A 4 -7.56 -9.86 4.64
C VAL A 4 -8.35 -10.98 5.31
N ARG A 5 -8.05 -12.22 4.94
CA ARG A 5 -8.66 -13.42 5.50
C ARG A 5 -7.60 -14.29 6.11
N GLY A 6 -7.94 -14.91 7.24
CA GLY A 6 -7.04 -15.83 7.93
C GLY A 6 -7.79 -16.75 8.86
N ILE A 7 -7.02 -17.63 9.51
CA ILE A 7 -7.53 -18.57 10.51
C ILE A 7 -6.66 -18.42 11.76
N ALA A 8 -7.26 -18.01 12.86
CA ALA A 8 -6.64 -17.99 14.18
C ALA A 8 -6.84 -19.36 14.86
N LYS A 9 -5.79 -19.92 15.40
CA LYS A 9 -5.83 -21.22 16.12
C LYS A 9 -6.35 -21.09 17.54
N SER A 10 -6.22 -19.89 18.11
CA SER A 10 -6.71 -19.49 19.44
C SER A 10 -7.28 -18.08 19.34
N ASN A 11 -7.67 -17.46 20.47
CA ASN A 11 -7.85 -16.03 20.49
C ASN A 11 -6.51 -15.35 20.14
N ALA A 12 -6.52 -14.49 19.15
CA ALA A 12 -5.30 -13.95 18.60
C ALA A 12 -5.39 -12.44 18.38
N THR A 13 -4.24 -11.79 18.24
CA THR A 13 -4.14 -10.43 17.78
C THR A 13 -3.64 -10.44 16.33
N VAL A 14 -4.41 -9.85 15.43
CA VAL A 14 -4.02 -9.67 14.05
C VAL A 14 -3.40 -8.29 13.90
N ILE A 15 -2.18 -8.25 13.36
CA ILE A 15 -1.44 -7.03 13.09
C ILE A 15 -1.15 -7.02 11.59
N ILE A 16 -1.58 -5.96 10.91
CA ILE A 16 -1.34 -5.79 9.48
C ILE A 16 -0.44 -4.59 9.29
N ARG A 17 0.68 -4.81 8.58
CA ARG A 17 1.63 -3.78 8.22
C ARG A 17 1.61 -3.57 6.71
N GLN A 18 1.82 -2.33 6.30
CA GLN A 18 2.06 -1.97 4.92
C GLN A 18 3.30 -1.08 4.86
N ASN A 19 4.28 -1.45 4.03
CA ASN A 19 5.56 -0.74 3.95
C ASN A 19 6.26 -0.59 5.32
N GLY A 20 6.12 -1.60 6.21
CA GLY A 20 6.70 -1.60 7.55
C GLY A 20 5.85 -0.93 8.64
N TYR A 21 4.81 -0.17 8.28
CA TYR A 21 3.94 0.53 9.22
C TYR A 21 2.69 -0.28 9.56
N VAL A 22 2.31 -0.29 10.85
CA VAL A 22 1.06 -0.92 11.29
C VAL A 22 -0.11 -0.08 10.80
N ILE A 23 -0.94 -0.65 9.94
CA ILE A 23 -2.16 -0.02 9.41
C ILE A 23 -3.43 -0.55 10.07
N TYR A 24 -3.33 -1.70 10.74
CA TYR A 24 -4.45 -2.32 11.42
C TYR A 24 -3.95 -3.24 12.54
N GLN A 25 -4.65 -3.19 13.69
CA GLN A 25 -4.43 -4.13 14.77
C GLN A 25 -5.77 -4.37 15.50
N SER A 26 -6.14 -5.63 15.65
CA SER A 26 -7.36 -6.01 16.36
C SER A 26 -7.27 -7.42 16.94
N ALA A 27 -7.97 -7.64 18.03
CA ALA A 27 -8.19 -8.99 18.55
C ALA A 27 -9.25 -9.71 17.72
N VAL A 28 -8.99 -10.98 17.43
CA VAL A 28 -9.92 -11.87 16.73
C VAL A 28 -10.13 -13.15 17.55
N PRO A 29 -11.36 -13.69 17.56
CA PRO A 29 -11.61 -14.97 18.20
C PRO A 29 -10.98 -16.12 17.43
N GLN A 30 -10.87 -17.27 18.07
CA GLN A 30 -10.48 -18.52 17.42
C GLN A 30 -11.38 -18.83 16.22
N GLY A 31 -10.79 -19.18 15.10
CA GLY A 31 -11.48 -19.54 13.87
C GLY A 31 -11.13 -18.66 12.68
N ALA A 32 -11.95 -18.73 11.65
CA ALA A 32 -11.79 -17.90 10.47
C ALA A 32 -12.18 -16.44 10.76
N PHE A 33 -11.36 -15.51 10.27
CA PHE A 33 -11.65 -14.08 10.36
C PHE A 33 -11.54 -13.41 9.00
N GLU A 34 -12.25 -12.30 8.84
CA GLU A 34 -12.22 -11.45 7.66
C GLU A 34 -12.16 -9.99 8.11
N ILE A 35 -11.20 -9.25 7.58
CA ILE A 35 -11.00 -7.82 7.84
C ILE A 35 -11.23 -7.08 6.54
N THR A 36 -12.24 -6.21 6.50
CA THR A 36 -12.72 -5.51 5.29
C THR A 36 -12.56 -3.99 5.36
N ASP A 37 -12.29 -3.45 6.54
CA ASP A 37 -12.23 -2.02 6.84
C ASP A 37 -10.81 -1.47 6.91
N LEU A 38 -9.90 -2.04 6.15
CA LEU A 38 -8.51 -1.61 6.11
C LEU A 38 -8.37 -0.25 5.45
N ASN A 39 -7.94 0.74 6.21
CA ASN A 39 -7.43 2.00 5.68
C ASN A 39 -5.97 1.80 5.27
N THR A 40 -5.76 1.52 3.99
CA THR A 40 -4.40 1.39 3.46
C THR A 40 -3.75 2.76 3.35
N ALA A 41 -2.57 2.91 3.94
CA ALA A 41 -1.81 4.17 3.91
C ALA A 41 -1.27 4.50 2.51
N SER A 42 -1.26 3.54 1.60
CA SER A 42 -0.84 3.74 0.21
C SER A 42 -1.69 2.93 -0.75
N THR A 43 -1.72 3.37 -1.99
CA THR A 43 -2.45 2.73 -3.09
C THR A 43 -1.83 1.41 -3.56
N GLY A 44 -0.72 0.99 -2.97
CA GLY A 44 -0.05 -0.28 -3.27
C GLY A 44 1.06 -0.58 -2.27
N GLY A 45 1.46 -1.82 -2.27
CA GLY A 45 2.43 -2.40 -1.35
C GLY A 45 1.84 -3.65 -0.71
N ASP A 46 2.69 -4.59 -0.43
CA ASP A 46 2.25 -5.83 0.19
C ASP A 46 1.76 -5.59 1.62
N LEU A 47 0.75 -6.33 2.02
CA LEU A 47 0.26 -6.36 3.38
C LEU A 47 0.94 -7.51 4.11
N ASP A 48 1.76 -7.17 5.09
CA ASP A 48 2.37 -8.15 5.99
C ASP A 48 1.41 -8.41 7.16
N VAL A 49 0.83 -9.59 7.16
CA VAL A 49 -0.14 -10.02 8.17
C VAL A 49 0.56 -10.89 9.20
N THR A 50 0.50 -10.49 10.44
CA THR A 50 0.97 -11.26 11.59
C THR A 50 -0.22 -11.62 12.46
N ILE A 51 -0.43 -12.91 12.71
CA ILE A 51 -1.41 -13.42 13.66
C ILE A 51 -0.62 -13.87 14.89
N LYS A 52 -0.77 -13.16 16.00
CA LYS A 52 -0.13 -13.49 17.27
C LYS A 52 -1.13 -14.24 18.14
N GLU A 53 -0.88 -15.51 18.31
CA GLU A 53 -1.74 -16.43 19.07
C GLU A 53 -1.60 -16.22 20.60
N GLU A 54 -2.57 -16.72 21.37
CA GLU A 54 -2.59 -16.61 22.84
C GLU A 54 -1.37 -17.26 23.51
N ASP A 55 -0.83 -18.33 22.92
CA ASP A 55 0.38 -19.02 23.39
C ASP A 55 1.69 -18.29 23.02
N GLY A 56 1.62 -17.13 22.36
CA GLY A 56 2.74 -16.33 21.90
C GLY A 56 3.32 -16.76 20.57
N SER A 57 2.82 -17.84 19.96
CA SER A 57 3.23 -18.23 18.61
C SER A 57 2.72 -17.23 17.58
N GLU A 58 3.47 -17.06 16.49
CA GLU A 58 3.11 -16.14 15.42
C GLU A 58 2.99 -16.87 14.09
N GLN A 59 1.92 -16.58 13.37
CA GLN A 59 1.77 -16.94 11.96
C GLN A 59 1.96 -15.66 11.14
N ARG A 60 2.80 -15.72 10.12
CA ARG A 60 3.06 -14.57 9.23
C ARG A 60 2.82 -14.98 7.79
N PHE A 61 2.15 -14.13 7.06
CA PHE A 61 2.02 -14.25 5.62
C PHE A 61 1.95 -12.86 4.99
N THR A 62 2.38 -12.79 3.74
CA THR A 62 2.30 -11.57 2.95
C THR A 62 1.16 -11.71 1.96
N GLN A 63 0.25 -10.76 1.98
CA GLN A 63 -0.82 -10.67 0.99
C GLN A 63 -0.50 -9.55 0.03
N PRO A 64 -0.24 -9.84 -1.25
CA PRO A 64 -0.04 -8.82 -2.24
C PRO A 64 -1.27 -7.91 -2.31
N TYR A 65 -1.06 -6.63 -2.06
CA TYR A 65 -2.08 -5.61 -2.25
C TYR A 65 -1.65 -4.71 -3.40
N ALA A 66 -2.14 -5.05 -4.58
CA ALA A 66 -2.21 -4.10 -5.66
C ALA A 66 -3.66 -3.64 -5.73
N SER A 67 -3.91 -2.36 -5.52
CA SER A 67 -5.20 -1.79 -5.89
C SER A 67 -5.44 -2.13 -7.37
N LEU A 68 -6.69 -2.38 -7.73
CA LEU A 68 -7.11 -2.32 -9.13
C LEU A 68 -6.51 -1.04 -9.73
N ALA A 69 -6.14 -1.08 -11.00
CA ALA A 69 -5.71 0.12 -11.70
C ALA A 69 -6.59 1.28 -11.28
N ILE A 70 -5.97 2.34 -10.78
CA ILE A 70 -6.70 3.46 -10.19
C ILE A 70 -7.42 4.17 -11.32
N LEU A 71 -8.72 3.96 -11.39
CA LEU A 71 -9.59 4.56 -12.39
C LEU A 71 -10.62 5.44 -11.71
N LYS A 72 -10.79 6.64 -12.23
CA LYS A 72 -11.79 7.60 -11.80
C LYS A 72 -12.66 7.99 -12.99
N ARG A 73 -13.96 8.19 -12.75
CA ARG A 73 -14.87 8.69 -13.78
C ARG A 73 -14.46 10.10 -14.21
N GLU A 74 -14.68 10.40 -15.48
CA GLU A 74 -14.41 11.72 -16.07
C GLU A 74 -15.01 12.86 -15.24
N GLY A 75 -14.24 13.89 -15.02
CA GLY A 75 -14.63 15.09 -14.28
C GLY A 75 -14.68 14.96 -12.76
N LEU A 76 -14.48 13.75 -12.20
CA LEU A 76 -14.43 13.55 -10.75
C LEU A 76 -13.02 13.71 -10.22
N THR A 77 -12.93 14.44 -9.12
CA THR A 77 -11.68 14.64 -8.37
C THR A 77 -11.86 14.13 -6.94
N ASP A 78 -10.94 13.32 -6.48
CA ASP A 78 -10.82 12.97 -5.07
C ASP A 78 -9.56 13.62 -4.52
N VAL A 79 -9.68 14.21 -3.36
CA VAL A 79 -8.58 14.76 -2.58
C VAL A 79 -8.70 14.20 -1.17
N ASP A 80 -7.64 13.61 -0.68
CA ASP A 80 -7.53 13.17 0.69
C ASP A 80 -6.30 13.79 1.33
N VAL A 81 -6.45 14.32 2.53
CA VAL A 81 -5.36 14.87 3.32
C VAL A 81 -5.53 14.37 4.74
N SER A 82 -4.51 13.70 5.26
CA SER A 82 -4.49 13.20 6.62
C SER A 82 -3.23 13.65 7.35
N VAL A 83 -3.41 13.99 8.61
CA VAL A 83 -2.35 14.35 9.56
C VAL A 83 -2.53 13.49 10.78
N GLY A 84 -1.48 12.90 11.27
CA GLY A 84 -1.51 12.04 12.44
C GLY A 84 -0.16 11.84 13.06
N GLU A 85 -0.16 11.28 14.26
CA GLU A 85 1.06 10.82 14.94
C GLU A 85 1.20 9.32 14.75
N LEU A 86 2.38 8.89 14.32
CA LEU A 86 2.71 7.47 14.25
C LEU A 86 3.16 7.03 15.65
N ARG A 87 2.42 6.12 16.28
CA ARG A 87 2.82 5.56 17.58
C ARG A 87 3.62 4.28 17.36
N ASP A 88 4.90 4.32 17.71
CA ASP A 88 5.73 3.13 17.78
C ASP A 88 5.81 2.60 19.21
N GLU A 89 6.06 1.30 19.37
CA GLU A 89 6.19 0.64 20.68
C GLU A 89 7.37 1.19 21.49
N ASP A 90 8.36 1.78 20.83
CA ASP A 90 9.55 2.41 21.44
C ASP A 90 9.31 3.86 21.92
N GLY A 91 8.08 4.38 21.82
CA GLY A 91 7.69 5.70 22.32
C GLY A 91 8.10 6.88 21.42
N PHE A 92 8.61 6.60 20.22
CA PHE A 92 8.84 7.63 19.21
C PHE A 92 7.53 7.90 18.46
N THR A 93 7.09 9.14 18.44
CA THR A 93 5.81 9.56 17.83
C THR A 93 6.05 10.67 16.80
N PRO A 94 6.56 10.34 15.60
CA PRO A 94 6.71 11.35 14.55
C PRO A 94 5.37 11.77 13.97
N ASP A 95 5.24 13.07 13.72
CA ASP A 95 4.12 13.60 12.94
C ASP A 95 4.20 13.13 11.49
N VAL A 96 3.10 12.67 10.96
CA VAL A 96 2.97 12.24 9.57
C VAL A 96 1.91 13.06 8.86
N LEU A 97 2.29 13.65 7.74
CA LEU A 97 1.38 14.29 6.79
C LEU A 97 1.28 13.42 5.55
N GLN A 98 0.07 13.11 5.13
CA GLN A 98 -0.20 12.40 3.89
C GLN A 98 -1.23 13.20 3.07
N ALA A 99 -0.99 13.33 1.78
CA ALA A 99 -1.93 13.95 0.86
C ALA A 99 -1.96 13.16 -0.45
N GLN A 100 -3.14 13.01 -1.02
CA GLN A 100 -3.33 12.37 -2.32
C GLN A 100 -4.41 13.09 -3.12
N ILE A 101 -4.25 13.03 -4.43
CA ILE A 101 -5.21 13.57 -5.40
C ILE A 101 -5.39 12.59 -6.55
N LEU A 102 -6.62 12.38 -6.97
CA LEU A 102 -6.98 11.61 -8.15
C LEU A 102 -7.94 12.46 -9.01
N HIS A 103 -7.71 12.50 -10.30
CA HIS A 103 -8.61 13.19 -11.24
C HIS A 103 -8.85 12.33 -12.48
N GLY A 104 -10.12 12.14 -12.80
CA GLY A 104 -10.56 11.43 -14.02
C GLY A 104 -10.72 12.39 -15.20
N PHE A 105 -9.99 12.12 -16.26
CA PHE A 105 -10.06 12.81 -17.54
C PHE A 105 -10.94 12.05 -18.55
N SER A 106 -11.22 12.67 -19.68
CA SER A 106 -11.90 12.02 -20.80
C SER A 106 -11.09 10.83 -21.34
N HIS A 107 -11.77 9.97 -22.09
CA HIS A 107 -11.18 8.76 -22.69
C HIS A 107 -10.68 7.72 -21.67
N GLY A 108 -11.23 7.69 -20.46
CA GLY A 108 -10.88 6.72 -19.43
C GLY A 108 -9.46 6.88 -18.86
N ILE A 109 -8.92 8.09 -18.89
CA ILE A 109 -7.61 8.41 -18.30
C ILE A 109 -7.82 8.94 -16.88
N THR A 110 -7.02 8.45 -15.95
CA THR A 110 -6.96 8.96 -14.57
C THR A 110 -5.53 9.36 -14.26
N LEU A 111 -5.34 10.59 -13.80
CA LEU A 111 -4.09 11.01 -13.19
C LEU A 111 -4.22 10.97 -11.67
N TYR A 112 -3.19 10.50 -11.01
CA TYR A 112 -3.14 10.49 -9.56
C TYR A 112 -1.75 10.84 -9.06
N GLY A 113 -1.72 11.41 -7.87
CA GLY A 113 -0.48 11.77 -7.21
C GLY A 113 -0.66 11.72 -5.70
N GLY A 114 0.43 11.55 -5.00
CA GLY A 114 0.43 11.53 -3.54
C GLY A 114 1.77 11.96 -2.98
N MET A 115 1.74 12.42 -1.75
CA MET A 115 2.93 12.74 -0.98
C MET A 115 2.74 12.30 0.46
N GLN A 116 3.84 11.91 1.05
CA GLN A 116 3.93 11.59 2.48
C GLN A 116 5.17 12.27 3.04
N ALA A 117 5.01 12.90 4.18
CA ALA A 117 6.10 13.54 4.89
C ALA A 117 6.04 13.18 6.37
N ALA A 118 7.18 12.82 6.94
CA ALA A 118 7.41 12.64 8.36
C ALA A 118 8.74 13.31 8.71
N GLU A 119 9.09 13.38 9.99
CA GLU A 119 10.26 14.14 10.48
C GLU A 119 11.57 13.84 9.73
N ASN A 120 11.80 12.56 9.38
CA ASN A 120 13.02 12.12 8.69
C ASN A 120 12.74 11.38 7.37
N TYR A 121 11.49 11.43 6.87
CA TYR A 121 11.06 10.70 5.69
C TYR A 121 10.17 11.57 4.82
N GLY A 122 10.40 11.52 3.53
CA GLY A 122 9.52 12.13 2.53
C GLY A 122 9.39 11.24 1.31
N SER A 123 8.19 11.13 0.78
CA SER A 123 7.94 10.47 -0.49
C SER A 123 6.92 11.22 -1.32
N ALA A 124 7.06 11.13 -2.63
CA ALA A 124 6.11 11.64 -3.60
C ALA A 124 5.91 10.62 -4.71
N ALA A 125 4.68 10.46 -5.14
CA ALA A 125 4.29 9.55 -6.20
C ALA A 125 3.44 10.26 -7.25
N LEU A 126 3.62 9.88 -8.51
CA LEU A 126 2.79 10.30 -9.64
C LEU A 126 2.45 9.08 -10.47
N GLY A 127 1.20 9.00 -10.91
CA GLY A 127 0.76 7.89 -11.72
C GLY A 127 -0.34 8.24 -12.70
N VAL A 128 -0.50 7.35 -13.67
CA VAL A 128 -1.55 7.42 -14.68
C VAL A 128 -2.23 6.07 -14.80
N GLY A 129 -3.54 6.07 -14.83
CA GLY A 129 -4.39 4.91 -15.14
C GLY A 129 -5.11 5.09 -16.45
N LYS A 130 -5.35 4.01 -17.16
CA LYS A 130 -6.12 3.98 -18.40
C LYS A 130 -7.10 2.81 -18.40
N ASP A 131 -8.35 3.12 -18.64
CA ASP A 131 -9.38 2.14 -18.94
C ASP A 131 -9.28 1.73 -20.41
N LEU A 132 -9.11 0.44 -20.66
CA LEU A 132 -9.05 -0.16 -22.00
C LEU A 132 -10.38 -0.85 -22.38
N GLY A 133 -11.44 -0.60 -21.60
CA GLY A 133 -12.75 -1.23 -21.80
C GLY A 133 -12.67 -2.75 -21.66
N ALA A 134 -13.11 -3.48 -22.67
CA ALA A 134 -13.11 -4.95 -22.66
C ALA A 134 -11.73 -5.59 -22.49
N LEU A 135 -10.66 -4.85 -22.72
CA LEU A 135 -9.29 -5.34 -22.53
C LEU A 135 -8.78 -5.18 -21.09
N GLY A 136 -9.58 -4.56 -20.21
CA GLY A 136 -9.22 -4.35 -18.82
C GLY A 136 -8.69 -2.95 -18.55
N ALA A 137 -7.81 -2.80 -17.57
CA ALA A 137 -7.25 -1.53 -17.14
C ALA A 137 -5.76 -1.65 -16.89
N ILE A 138 -5.04 -0.58 -17.15
CA ILE A 138 -3.61 -0.47 -16.85
C ILE A 138 -3.35 0.76 -15.99
N SER A 139 -2.33 0.68 -15.14
CA SER A 139 -1.79 1.85 -14.47
C SER A 139 -0.27 1.76 -14.39
N PHE A 140 0.34 2.92 -14.37
CA PHE A 140 1.78 3.07 -14.19
C PHE A 140 2.01 4.22 -13.22
N ASP A 141 2.87 4.00 -12.24
CA ASP A 141 3.29 5.05 -11.32
C ASP A 141 4.78 4.98 -10.97
N VAL A 142 5.27 6.12 -10.58
CA VAL A 142 6.64 6.36 -10.13
C VAL A 142 6.57 6.98 -8.75
N THR A 143 7.28 6.40 -7.81
CA THR A 143 7.45 6.94 -6.46
C THR A 143 8.91 7.27 -6.23
N HIS A 144 9.16 8.45 -5.71
CA HIS A 144 10.46 8.89 -5.21
C HIS A 144 10.38 9.03 -3.69
N ALA A 145 11.30 8.39 -2.98
CA ALA A 145 11.38 8.46 -1.53
C ALA A 145 12.76 8.94 -1.10
N ARG A 146 12.80 9.70 -0.01
CA ARG A 146 14.01 10.18 0.64
C ARG A 146 13.89 9.96 2.14
N ALA A 147 14.91 9.33 2.73
CA ALA A 147 15.04 9.16 4.16
C ALA A 147 16.35 9.76 4.63
N ASN A 148 16.30 10.52 5.72
CA ASN A 148 17.49 11.07 6.38
C ASN A 148 17.73 10.29 7.67
N PHE A 149 18.77 9.48 7.69
CA PHE A 149 19.22 8.81 8.90
C PHE A 149 20.27 9.71 9.60
N SER A 150 20.15 9.83 10.93
CA SER A 150 21.05 10.65 11.75
C SER A 150 22.51 10.21 11.54
N HIS A 151 23.34 11.06 11.04
CA HIS A 151 24.76 11.10 10.72
C HIS A 151 25.03 11.09 9.19
N ASP A 152 24.68 12.20 8.55
CA ASP A 152 25.15 12.60 7.19
C ASP A 152 24.78 11.67 6.01
N ASP A 153 24.02 10.60 6.22
CA ASP A 153 23.61 9.73 5.14
C ASP A 153 22.13 9.98 4.76
N THR A 154 21.96 10.58 3.58
CA THR A 154 20.64 10.70 2.93
C THR A 154 20.50 9.56 1.95
N GLU A 155 19.55 8.68 2.18
CA GLU A 155 19.19 7.65 1.21
C GLU A 155 18.01 8.10 0.35
N THR A 156 18.16 7.94 -0.95
CA THR A 156 17.09 8.18 -1.93
C THR A 156 16.78 6.91 -2.68
N GLY A 157 15.50 6.66 -2.91
CA GLY A 157 15.04 5.52 -3.68
C GLY A 157 13.97 5.90 -4.68
N GLN A 158 13.96 5.20 -5.80
CA GLN A 158 12.90 5.33 -6.79
C GLN A 158 12.26 3.96 -7.01
N SER A 159 10.95 3.93 -7.10
CA SER A 159 10.21 2.73 -7.48
C SER A 159 9.29 3.02 -8.66
N TYR A 160 9.20 2.05 -9.53
CA TYR A 160 8.31 2.05 -10.68
C TYR A 160 7.36 0.89 -10.52
N ARG A 161 6.06 1.15 -10.67
CA ARG A 161 5.04 0.13 -10.60
C ARG A 161 4.21 0.15 -11.87
N PHE A 162 4.00 -1.02 -12.43
CA PHE A 162 3.07 -1.27 -13.52
C PHE A 162 2.02 -2.26 -13.04
N LEU A 163 0.76 -1.95 -13.30
CA LEU A 163 -0.36 -2.82 -12.96
C LEU A 163 -1.28 -2.98 -14.17
N TYR A 164 -1.58 -4.21 -14.51
CA TYR A 164 -2.64 -4.57 -15.44
C TYR A 164 -3.68 -5.40 -14.71
N SER A 165 -4.96 -5.09 -14.93
CA SER A 165 -6.07 -5.86 -14.39
C SER A 165 -7.14 -6.08 -15.42
N LYS A 166 -7.69 -7.29 -15.49
CA LYS A 166 -8.82 -7.64 -16.31
C LYS A 166 -9.78 -8.54 -15.54
N LEU A 167 -11.05 -8.22 -15.58
CA LEU A 167 -12.14 -9.08 -15.09
C LEU A 167 -12.74 -9.81 -16.29
N PHE A 168 -12.92 -11.11 -16.15
CA PHE A 168 -13.61 -11.97 -17.13
C PHE A 168 -15.00 -12.26 -16.56
N ASP A 169 -16.00 -11.53 -17.05
CA ASP A 169 -17.38 -11.61 -16.53
C ASP A 169 -18.01 -12.98 -16.74
N ASP A 170 -17.62 -13.68 -17.81
CA ASP A 170 -18.17 -15.01 -18.15
C ASP A 170 -17.78 -16.12 -17.16
N THR A 171 -16.70 -15.93 -16.40
CA THR A 171 -16.14 -16.97 -15.51
C THR A 171 -15.90 -16.48 -14.09
N ASP A 172 -16.32 -15.25 -13.75
CA ASP A 172 -15.98 -14.58 -12.48
C ASP A 172 -14.48 -14.62 -12.14
N THR A 173 -13.63 -14.66 -13.16
CA THR A 173 -12.19 -14.75 -13.01
C THR A 173 -11.55 -13.39 -13.16
N SER A 174 -10.67 -13.02 -12.26
CA SER A 174 -9.87 -11.81 -12.37
C SER A 174 -8.40 -12.16 -12.62
N LEU A 175 -7.81 -11.53 -13.64
CA LEU A 175 -6.38 -11.56 -13.91
C LEU A 175 -5.76 -10.24 -13.45
N ARG A 176 -4.66 -10.34 -12.70
CA ARG A 176 -3.86 -9.18 -12.29
C ARG A 176 -2.40 -9.48 -12.56
N LEU A 177 -1.73 -8.56 -13.26
CA LEU A 177 -0.30 -8.59 -13.47
C LEU A 177 0.29 -7.34 -12.82
N VAL A 178 1.29 -7.53 -11.98
CA VAL A 178 1.96 -6.45 -11.26
C VAL A 178 3.44 -6.56 -11.53
N GLY A 179 4.05 -5.48 -12.02
CA GLY A 179 5.49 -5.35 -12.18
C GLY A 179 6.02 -4.25 -11.28
N TYR A 180 7.07 -4.55 -10.53
CA TYR A 180 7.79 -3.59 -9.70
C TYR A 180 9.24 -3.52 -10.14
N ARG A 181 9.78 -2.31 -10.14
CA ARG A 181 11.21 -2.09 -10.23
C ARG A 181 11.61 -1.07 -9.17
N TYR A 182 12.55 -1.46 -8.34
CA TYR A 182 13.18 -0.57 -7.36
C TYR A 182 14.56 -0.19 -7.86
N SER A 183 14.93 1.09 -7.72
CA SER A 183 16.27 1.59 -7.92
C SER A 183 16.65 2.32 -6.63
N THR A 184 17.50 1.68 -5.82
CA THR A 184 18.13 2.29 -4.66
C THR A 184 19.59 2.50 -5.00
N GLU A 185 20.06 3.75 -5.02
CA GLU A 185 21.48 4.07 -4.98
C GLU A 185 21.90 3.93 -3.51
N GLY A 186 22.67 2.87 -3.17
CA GLY A 186 23.20 2.73 -1.83
C GLY A 186 23.37 1.31 -1.29
N TYR A 187 23.08 0.26 -2.03
CA TYR A 187 23.44 -1.09 -1.61
C TYR A 187 24.91 -1.37 -1.89
N TYR A 188 25.78 -1.04 -0.96
CA TYR A 188 27.12 -1.62 -0.91
C TYR A 188 27.04 -2.95 -0.16
N THR A 189 27.18 -4.05 -0.89
CA THR A 189 27.58 -5.34 -0.31
C THR A 189 29.02 -5.22 0.12
N THR A 190 29.27 -5.13 1.41
CA THR A 190 30.61 -5.43 1.97
C THR A 190 30.86 -6.91 1.81
N GLN A 191 31.87 -7.23 1.02
CA GLN A 191 32.53 -8.55 1.01
C GLN A 191 33.23 -8.81 2.35
#